data_d9e0574cd4600244e480d85f772ec706
#
_entry.id   d9e0574cd4600244e480d85f772ec706
#
_cell.length_a   1.000
_cell.length_b   1.000
_cell.length_c   1.000
_cell.angle_alpha   90.00
_cell.angle_beta   90.00
_cell.angle_gamma   90.00
#
_symmetry.space_group_name_H-M   'P 1'
#
loop_
_entity.id
_entity.type
_entity.pdbx_description
1 polymer ?
#
loop_
_entity_poly.entity_id
_entity_poly.type
_entity_poly.pdbx_seq_one_letter_code
_entity_poly.pdbx_strand_id
1 'polypeptide(L)'
;MNRSHVAAFLMSAAAFSLSTDGAIAQQSSDMKGMAGMHMDAQAAPSGSATGKLGDLDISGGYVRAMLPGQPVGGGYIVIHNGGKTDDKLTSVTSSAAGKVELHEMKMDDEIMKMREIKDGFAIPAGATVTLAPNTMHMMFKQVKTPFKKGGTVPVMLMFEKAGMIDLDLPVVSAKGN
;
A
#
# COMPACT_ATOMS: atom_id res chain seq x y z
N MET A 1 -16.92 55.10 -22.63
CA MET A 1 -18.26 55.73 -22.78
C MET A 1 -19.30 54.76 -22.29
N ASN A 2 -20.20 55.30 -21.46
CA ASN A 2 -21.43 54.81 -20.84
C ASN A 2 -21.25 53.92 -19.60
N ARG A 3 -21.38 54.49 -18.38
CA ARG A 3 -22.50 55.01 -17.54
C ARG A 3 -23.42 53.88 -17.06
N SER A 4 -23.25 53.53 -15.81
CA SER A 4 -24.08 53.86 -14.62
C SER A 4 -25.49 53.31 -14.61
N HIS A 5 -25.86 52.51 -13.60
CA HIS A 5 -26.99 52.81 -12.75
C HIS A 5 -26.91 52.05 -11.42
N VAL A 6 -26.88 52.84 -10.37
CA VAL A 6 -27.13 52.54 -8.97
C VAL A 6 -28.64 52.46 -8.75
N ALA A 7 -29.13 51.52 -8.00
CA ALA A 7 -30.38 51.61 -7.31
C ALA A 7 -30.29 50.92 -5.92
N ALA A 8 -30.24 51.75 -4.93
CA ALA A 8 -30.42 51.40 -3.53
C ALA A 8 -31.96 51.32 -3.26
N PHE A 9 -32.36 50.35 -2.48
CA PHE A 9 -33.64 50.38 -1.79
C PHE A 9 -33.45 49.96 -0.31
N LEU A 10 -33.85 50.91 0.54
CA LEU A 10 -33.82 50.86 1.99
C LEU A 10 -35.19 50.45 2.53
N MET A 11 -35.18 49.97 3.78
CA MET A 11 -36.26 49.84 4.79
C MET A 11 -37.24 48.68 4.64
N SER A 12 -37.48 47.83 5.67
CA SER A 12 -38.08 48.24 6.93
C SER A 12 -37.94 47.15 8.01
N ALA A 13 -37.77 47.58 9.21
CA ALA A 13 -37.77 46.81 10.47
C ALA A 13 -39.17 46.36 10.87
N ALA A 14 -39.30 45.16 11.45
CA ALA A 14 -40.33 44.85 12.42
C ALA A 14 -39.81 43.82 13.40
N ALA A 15 -39.60 44.22 14.62
CA ALA A 15 -39.37 43.38 15.78
C ALA A 15 -40.68 42.70 16.22
N PHE A 16 -40.61 41.41 16.48
CA PHE A 16 -41.60 40.76 17.35
C PHE A 16 -40.88 39.72 18.22
N SER A 17 -40.77 40.07 19.48
CA SER A 17 -40.37 39.20 20.57
C SER A 17 -41.59 38.40 21.03
N LEU A 18 -41.44 37.08 21.21
CA LEU A 18 -42.09 36.37 22.33
C LEU A 18 -41.34 35.04 22.62
N SER A 19 -40.99 34.93 23.88
CA SER A 19 -40.39 33.78 24.54
C SER A 19 -41.41 32.64 24.69
N THR A 20 -40.96 31.37 24.52
CA THR A 20 -41.45 30.27 25.37
C THR A 20 -40.40 29.16 25.38
N ASP A 21 -40.03 28.79 26.60
CA ASP A 21 -39.29 27.59 26.95
C ASP A 21 -39.86 26.32 26.33
N GLY A 22 -39.00 25.45 25.89
CA GLY A 22 -39.32 24.12 25.42
C GLY A 22 -38.04 23.29 25.24
N ALA A 23 -37.56 22.74 26.35
CA ALA A 23 -36.51 21.73 26.32
C ALA A 23 -37.01 20.50 25.56
N ILE A 24 -36.44 20.20 24.42
CA ILE A 24 -36.55 18.88 23.80
C ILE A 24 -35.14 18.46 23.32
N ALA A 25 -34.78 17.31 23.82
CA ALA A 25 -33.63 16.50 23.59
C ALA A 25 -32.92 16.66 22.24
N GLN A 26 -31.61 16.87 22.35
CA GLN A 26 -30.61 16.57 21.35
C GLN A 26 -30.80 15.17 20.77
N GLN A 27 -31.27 15.11 19.57
CA GLN A 27 -31.07 13.94 18.74
C GLN A 27 -30.10 14.35 17.64
N SER A 28 -28.82 14.30 17.99
CA SER A 28 -27.73 14.29 17.03
C SER A 28 -27.84 13.00 16.23
N SER A 29 -28.51 13.05 15.11
CA SER A 29 -28.39 12.02 14.08
C SER A 29 -26.98 12.05 13.52
N ASP A 30 -26.16 11.15 14.04
CA ASP A 30 -24.90 10.75 13.47
C ASP A 30 -25.08 10.33 12.00
N MET A 31 -24.84 11.25 11.08
CA MET A 31 -24.46 10.90 9.72
C MET A 31 -22.97 10.54 9.70
N LYS A 32 -22.64 9.46 10.40
CA LYS A 32 -21.35 8.78 10.28
C LYS A 32 -21.58 7.57 9.40
N GLY A 33 -21.30 7.71 8.12
CA GLY A 33 -21.37 6.54 7.29
C GLY A 33 -21.31 6.83 5.81
N MET A 34 -20.20 7.27 5.30
CA MET A 34 -19.69 6.99 3.95
C MET A 34 -18.30 7.60 3.80
N ALA A 35 -17.39 7.11 4.61
CA ALA A 35 -15.98 7.37 4.39
C ALA A 35 -15.28 6.02 4.32
N GLY A 36 -14.79 5.70 3.12
CA GLY A 36 -13.70 4.77 2.97
C GLY A 36 -14.09 3.31 3.02
N MET A 37 -14.26 2.69 1.87
CA MET A 37 -13.81 1.32 1.69
C MET A 37 -12.31 1.31 2.02
N HIS A 38 -11.98 1.14 3.29
CA HIS A 38 -10.68 0.61 3.65
C HIS A 38 -10.66 -0.81 3.08
N MET A 39 -9.97 -0.99 1.95
CA MET A 39 -9.37 -2.28 1.69
C MET A 39 -8.57 -2.58 2.95
N ASP A 40 -8.92 -3.66 3.65
CA ASP A 40 -8.12 -4.21 4.73
C ASP A 40 -6.72 -4.48 4.18
N ALA A 41 -5.88 -3.45 4.25
CA ALA A 41 -4.44 -3.62 4.12
C ALA A 41 -4.07 -4.47 5.33
N GLN A 42 -3.92 -5.77 5.09
CA GLN A 42 -3.48 -6.71 6.10
C GLN A 42 -2.26 -6.14 6.79
N ALA A 43 -2.38 -5.77 8.05
CA ALA A 43 -1.34 -5.10 8.80
C ALA A 43 -0.03 -5.90 8.65
N ALA A 44 1.04 -5.20 8.27
CA ALA A 44 2.35 -5.83 8.16
C ALA A 44 2.73 -6.47 9.50
N PRO A 45 3.32 -7.67 9.50
CA PRO A 45 3.70 -8.33 10.74
C PRO A 45 4.70 -7.50 11.52
N SER A 46 4.62 -7.58 12.85
CA SER A 46 5.53 -6.87 13.77
C SER A 46 6.99 -7.20 13.44
N GLY A 47 7.83 -6.17 13.29
CA GLY A 47 9.23 -6.30 12.94
C GLY A 47 9.50 -6.36 11.43
N SER A 48 8.54 -5.97 10.58
CA SER A 48 8.75 -5.89 9.14
C SER A 48 9.85 -4.88 8.75
N ALA A 49 10.57 -5.17 7.67
CA ALA A 49 11.61 -4.29 7.16
C ALA A 49 11.03 -2.99 6.60
N THR A 50 11.78 -1.91 6.80
CA THR A 50 11.49 -0.59 6.24
C THR A 50 12.72 0.00 5.59
N GLY A 51 12.53 0.90 4.65
CA GLY A 51 13.61 1.63 3.98
C GLY A 51 13.11 2.86 3.26
N LYS A 52 14.02 3.74 2.90
CA LYS A 52 13.73 4.93 2.10
C LYS A 52 14.79 5.09 1.02
N LEU A 53 14.35 5.35 -0.20
CA LEU A 53 15.22 5.59 -1.35
C LEU A 53 14.68 6.77 -2.16
N GLY A 54 15.27 7.94 -1.99
CA GLY A 54 14.74 9.18 -2.56
C GLY A 54 13.31 9.45 -2.07
N ASP A 55 12.36 9.52 -2.99
CA ASP A 55 10.94 9.71 -2.70
C ASP A 55 10.17 8.39 -2.50
N LEU A 56 10.84 7.25 -2.58
CA LEU A 56 10.23 5.95 -2.33
C LEU A 56 10.33 5.60 -0.84
N ASP A 57 9.19 5.38 -0.21
CA ASP A 57 9.08 4.84 1.14
C ASP A 57 8.71 3.36 1.06
N ILE A 58 9.56 2.52 1.63
CA ILE A 58 9.41 1.07 1.62
C ILE A 58 9.07 0.62 3.03
N SER A 59 8.05 -0.21 3.17
CA SER A 59 7.55 -0.65 4.47
C SER A 59 6.95 -2.05 4.39
N GLY A 60 6.65 -2.63 5.54
CA GLY A 60 5.95 -3.91 5.61
C GLY A 60 6.71 -5.08 4.98
N GLY A 61 8.05 -4.96 4.78
CA GLY A 61 8.85 -5.99 4.14
C GLY A 61 9.02 -7.24 5.02
N TYR A 62 8.66 -8.42 4.50
CA TYR A 62 8.89 -9.71 5.16
C TYR A 62 8.91 -10.86 4.16
N VAL A 63 9.44 -12.00 4.59
CA VAL A 63 9.31 -13.29 3.89
C VAL A 63 8.63 -14.31 4.79
N ARG A 64 7.97 -15.30 4.21
CA ARG A 64 7.39 -16.41 4.97
C ARG A 64 8.40 -17.53 5.19
N ALA A 65 8.36 -18.13 6.37
CA ALA A 65 9.11 -19.34 6.67
C ALA A 65 8.69 -20.45 5.71
N MET A 66 9.67 -21.20 5.22
CA MET A 66 9.46 -22.33 4.32
C MET A 66 9.24 -23.61 5.11
N LEU A 67 8.30 -24.42 4.65
CA LEU A 67 8.10 -25.77 5.18
C LEU A 67 9.18 -26.71 4.62
N PRO A 68 9.50 -27.81 5.33
CA PRO A 68 10.42 -28.82 4.83
C PRO A 68 10.00 -29.34 3.45
N GLY A 69 10.93 -29.38 2.49
CA GLY A 69 10.66 -29.81 1.12
C GLY A 69 10.01 -28.76 0.21
N GLN A 70 9.72 -27.57 0.69
CA GLN A 70 9.18 -26.49 -0.13
C GLN A 70 10.30 -25.90 -1.03
N PRO A 71 10.13 -25.89 -2.38
CA PRO A 71 11.20 -25.47 -3.28
C PRO A 71 11.30 -23.96 -3.48
N VAL A 72 10.27 -23.21 -3.06
CA VAL A 72 10.12 -21.77 -3.27
C VAL A 72 9.70 -21.04 -2.00
N GLY A 73 10.17 -19.81 -1.84
CA GLY A 73 9.79 -18.89 -0.77
C GLY A 73 8.98 -17.72 -1.29
N GLY A 74 8.09 -17.18 -0.45
CA GLY A 74 7.30 -15.97 -0.76
C GLY A 74 7.74 -14.78 0.06
N GLY A 75 7.88 -13.61 -0.61
CA GLY A 75 8.20 -12.33 0.04
C GLY A 75 7.23 -11.23 -0.36
N TYR A 76 7.06 -10.29 0.56
CA TYR A 76 6.04 -9.25 0.50
C TYR A 76 6.62 -7.91 0.94
N ILE A 77 6.05 -6.82 0.43
CA ILE A 77 6.56 -5.46 0.70
C ILE A 77 5.51 -4.44 0.25
N VAL A 78 5.52 -3.28 0.87
CA VAL A 78 4.74 -2.11 0.47
C VAL A 78 5.69 -1.02 0.01
N ILE A 79 5.43 -0.44 -1.15
CA ILE A 79 6.23 0.64 -1.72
C ILE A 79 5.30 1.82 -1.98
N HIS A 80 5.57 2.95 -1.35
CA HIS A 80 4.88 4.22 -1.57
C HIS A 80 5.81 5.17 -2.32
N ASN A 81 5.33 5.72 -3.43
CA ASN A 81 6.04 6.75 -4.17
C ASN A 81 5.51 8.14 -3.76
N GLY A 82 6.19 8.82 -2.86
CA GLY A 82 5.85 10.18 -2.42
C GLY A 82 6.30 11.27 -3.41
N GLY A 83 6.96 10.90 -4.51
CA GLY A 83 7.43 11.81 -5.54
C GLY A 83 6.36 12.28 -6.51
N LYS A 84 6.79 13.11 -7.46
CA LYS A 84 5.94 13.67 -8.53
C LYS A 84 6.12 12.95 -9.88
N THR A 85 7.00 11.97 -9.93
CA THR A 85 7.30 11.19 -11.13
C THR A 85 7.08 9.71 -10.87
N ASP A 86 6.55 9.01 -11.86
CA ASP A 86 6.42 7.57 -11.81
C ASP A 86 7.80 6.91 -11.72
N ASP A 87 7.91 5.83 -10.98
CA ASP A 87 9.06 4.94 -10.98
C ASP A 87 8.61 3.51 -11.29
N LYS A 88 9.53 2.58 -11.32
CA LYS A 88 9.28 1.18 -11.64
C LYS A 88 10.23 0.28 -10.86
N LEU A 89 9.71 -0.72 -10.18
CA LEU A 89 10.55 -1.81 -9.66
C LEU A 89 10.87 -2.77 -10.81
N THR A 90 12.10 -2.79 -11.24
CA THR A 90 12.55 -3.56 -12.41
C THR A 90 12.94 -4.98 -12.06
N SER A 91 13.62 -5.15 -10.92
CA SER A 91 14.05 -6.47 -10.48
C SER A 91 14.28 -6.54 -8.97
N VAL A 92 14.31 -7.75 -8.47
CA VAL A 92 14.70 -8.07 -7.09
C VAL A 92 15.74 -9.20 -7.14
N THR A 93 16.79 -9.09 -6.35
CA THR A 93 17.80 -10.14 -6.18
C THR A 93 18.01 -10.48 -4.71
N SER A 94 18.56 -11.65 -4.43
CA SER A 94 18.89 -12.08 -3.08
C SER A 94 20.05 -13.07 -3.10
N SER A 95 20.98 -12.92 -2.19
CA SER A 95 22.06 -13.90 -2.00
C SER A 95 21.57 -15.23 -1.43
N ALA A 96 20.39 -15.26 -0.81
CA ALA A 96 19.79 -16.45 -0.23
C ALA A 96 19.08 -17.36 -1.26
N ALA A 97 18.85 -16.88 -2.49
CA ALA A 97 18.20 -17.61 -3.57
C ALA A 97 19.01 -17.54 -4.87
N GLY A 98 18.79 -18.48 -5.77
CA GLY A 98 19.40 -18.43 -7.10
C GLY A 98 18.71 -17.43 -8.03
N LYS A 99 17.40 -17.21 -7.83
CA LYS A 99 16.60 -16.24 -8.59
C LYS A 99 15.45 -15.72 -7.71
N VAL A 100 15.12 -14.43 -7.87
CA VAL A 100 13.87 -13.85 -7.33
C VAL A 100 13.05 -13.35 -8.51
N GLU A 101 11.80 -13.77 -8.58
CA GLU A 101 10.85 -13.36 -9.61
C GLU A 101 9.73 -12.55 -9.01
N LEU A 102 9.23 -11.58 -9.77
CA LEU A 102 8.01 -10.84 -9.43
C LEU A 102 6.83 -11.56 -10.09
N HIS A 103 5.84 -11.91 -9.30
CA HIS A 103 4.64 -12.60 -9.76
C HIS A 103 3.39 -11.82 -9.42
N GLU A 104 2.36 -11.98 -10.25
CA GLU A 104 1.00 -11.53 -9.97
C GLU A 104 0.03 -12.69 -9.99
N MET A 105 -1.01 -12.60 -9.15
CA MET A 105 -2.16 -13.48 -9.22
C MET A 105 -3.24 -12.76 -10.02
N LYS A 106 -3.66 -13.34 -11.12
CA LYS A 106 -4.69 -12.79 -12.01
C LYS A 106 -5.82 -13.81 -12.24
N MET A 107 -7.05 -13.30 -12.20
CA MET A 107 -8.19 -14.09 -12.64
C MET A 107 -8.19 -14.21 -14.16
N ASP A 108 -8.31 -15.45 -14.65
CA ASP A 108 -8.40 -15.79 -16.05
C ASP A 108 -9.50 -16.87 -16.17
N ASP A 109 -10.64 -16.53 -16.75
CA ASP A 109 -11.81 -17.39 -16.87
C ASP A 109 -12.20 -18.10 -15.55
N GLU A 110 -12.39 -17.34 -14.47
CA GLU A 110 -12.74 -17.80 -13.11
C GLU A 110 -11.65 -18.64 -12.41
N ILE A 111 -10.49 -18.81 -13.02
CA ILE A 111 -9.34 -19.50 -12.42
C ILE A 111 -8.26 -18.49 -12.04
N MET A 112 -7.79 -18.56 -10.79
CA MET A 112 -6.63 -17.78 -10.34
C MET A 112 -5.37 -18.37 -10.96
N LYS A 113 -4.73 -17.61 -11.84
CA LYS A 113 -3.43 -17.95 -12.44
C LYS A 113 -2.32 -17.08 -11.91
N MET A 114 -1.19 -17.70 -11.59
CA MET A 114 0.04 -17.02 -11.24
C MET A 114 0.84 -16.76 -12.52
N ARG A 115 1.30 -15.51 -12.69
CA ARG A 115 2.08 -15.08 -13.85
C ARG A 115 3.30 -14.29 -13.42
N GLU A 116 4.45 -14.57 -14.04
CA GLU A 116 5.66 -13.76 -13.86
C GLU A 116 5.53 -12.40 -14.55
N ILE A 117 5.89 -11.34 -13.84
CA ILE A 117 6.00 -9.98 -14.36
C ILE A 117 7.45 -9.74 -14.74
N LYS A 118 7.81 -10.03 -15.98
CA LYS A 118 9.21 -10.01 -16.46
C LYS A 118 9.80 -8.60 -16.50
N ASP A 119 8.99 -7.62 -16.82
CA ASP A 119 9.43 -6.23 -17.00
C ASP A 119 9.34 -5.41 -15.72
N GLY A 120 9.00 -6.04 -14.58
CA GLY A 120 8.73 -5.34 -13.34
C GLY A 120 7.38 -4.63 -13.36
N PHE A 121 7.07 -3.83 -12.34
CA PHE A 121 5.79 -3.12 -12.24
C PHE A 121 5.99 -1.64 -11.94
N ALA A 122 5.09 -0.81 -12.51
CA ALA A 122 5.10 0.62 -12.31
C ALA A 122 4.65 1.00 -10.89
N ILE A 123 5.26 2.07 -10.38
CA ILE A 123 4.91 2.71 -9.11
C ILE A 123 4.59 4.17 -9.43
N PRO A 124 3.34 4.49 -9.77
CA PRO A 124 2.96 5.84 -10.15
C PRO A 124 3.24 6.87 -9.06
N ALA A 125 3.44 8.11 -9.45
CA ALA A 125 3.60 9.24 -8.54
C ALA A 125 2.43 9.33 -7.55
N GLY A 126 2.73 9.47 -6.27
CA GLY A 126 1.74 9.52 -5.18
C GLY A 126 1.04 8.20 -4.88
N ALA A 127 1.36 7.11 -5.59
CA ALA A 127 0.70 5.82 -5.40
C ALA A 127 1.43 4.91 -4.40
N THR A 128 0.68 3.97 -3.86
CA THR A 128 1.20 2.86 -3.05
C THR A 128 0.96 1.55 -3.78
N VAL A 129 2.03 0.78 -3.98
CA VAL A 129 1.97 -0.57 -4.53
C VAL A 129 2.27 -1.57 -3.42
N THR A 130 1.36 -2.54 -3.26
CA THR A 130 1.45 -3.55 -2.21
C THR A 130 1.66 -4.93 -2.81
N LEU A 131 2.76 -5.57 -2.43
CA LEU A 131 2.98 -6.98 -2.67
C LEU A 131 2.50 -7.73 -1.43
N ALA A 132 1.44 -8.51 -1.59
CA ALA A 132 0.78 -9.24 -0.51
C ALA A 132 0.39 -10.67 -0.95
N PRO A 133 0.08 -11.57 -0.02
CA PRO A 133 -0.44 -12.89 -0.36
C PRO A 133 -1.66 -12.80 -1.29
N ASN A 134 -1.70 -13.69 -2.28
CA ASN A 134 -2.77 -13.77 -3.28
C ASN A 134 -2.90 -12.57 -4.23
N THR A 135 -1.93 -11.67 -4.21
CA THR A 135 -1.82 -10.55 -5.15
C THR A 135 -0.47 -10.59 -5.86
N MET A 136 0.21 -9.45 -5.98
CA MET A 136 1.63 -9.44 -6.40
C MET A 136 2.51 -9.92 -5.25
N HIS A 137 3.61 -10.62 -5.57
CA HIS A 137 4.57 -11.09 -4.56
C HIS A 137 5.94 -11.38 -5.19
N MET A 138 6.95 -11.40 -4.34
CA MET A 138 8.29 -11.89 -4.70
C MET A 138 8.35 -13.40 -4.52
N MET A 139 8.80 -14.14 -5.53
CA MET A 139 9.01 -15.58 -5.46
C MET A 139 10.50 -15.89 -5.49
N PHE A 140 11.00 -16.42 -4.39
CA PHE A 140 12.38 -16.88 -4.25
C PHE A 140 12.50 -18.31 -4.77
N LYS A 141 13.29 -18.50 -5.82
CA LYS A 141 13.55 -19.81 -6.43
C LYS A 141 14.99 -20.26 -6.16
N GLN A 142 15.20 -21.56 -6.15
CA GLN A 142 16.51 -22.15 -5.88
C GLN A 142 17.10 -21.62 -4.56
N VAL A 143 16.25 -21.64 -3.51
CA VAL A 143 16.64 -21.23 -2.17
C VAL A 143 17.72 -22.16 -1.63
N LYS A 144 18.87 -21.60 -1.27
CA LYS A 144 20.02 -22.37 -0.80
C LYS A 144 19.78 -23.05 0.55
N THR A 145 19.12 -22.33 1.44
CA THR A 145 18.74 -22.82 2.77
C THR A 145 17.32 -22.37 3.08
N PRO A 146 16.40 -23.29 3.43
CA PRO A 146 15.03 -22.93 3.74
C PRO A 146 14.91 -21.81 4.78
N PHE A 147 14.09 -20.81 4.50
CA PHE A 147 13.87 -19.69 5.41
C PHE A 147 13.20 -20.16 6.70
N LYS A 148 13.85 -19.90 7.84
CA LYS A 148 13.36 -20.27 9.17
C LYS A 148 12.84 -19.05 9.91
N LYS A 149 11.70 -19.19 10.59
CA LYS A 149 11.11 -18.12 11.42
C LYS A 149 12.17 -17.51 12.36
N GLY A 150 12.20 -16.19 12.43
CA GLY A 150 13.16 -15.42 13.24
C GLY A 150 14.51 -15.15 12.58
N GLY A 151 14.74 -15.70 11.37
CA GLY A 151 15.89 -15.30 10.53
C GLY A 151 15.60 -14.06 9.71
N THR A 152 16.57 -13.67 8.90
CA THR A 152 16.45 -12.58 7.91
C THR A 152 16.88 -13.05 6.53
N VAL A 153 16.36 -12.43 5.49
CA VAL A 153 16.69 -12.69 4.08
C VAL A 153 17.10 -11.36 3.45
N PRO A 154 18.38 -11.22 3.05
CA PRO A 154 18.82 -10.03 2.35
C PRO A 154 18.23 -9.98 0.95
N VAL A 155 17.69 -8.82 0.58
CA VAL A 155 17.19 -8.54 -0.77
C VAL A 155 17.70 -7.21 -1.26
N MET A 156 17.97 -7.12 -2.54
CA MET A 156 18.27 -5.89 -3.25
C MET A 156 17.12 -5.59 -4.19
N LEU A 157 16.46 -4.46 -3.99
CA LEU A 157 15.44 -3.93 -4.88
C LEU A 157 16.08 -2.99 -5.87
N MET A 158 15.75 -3.14 -7.14
CA MET A 158 16.27 -2.29 -8.22
C MET A 158 15.13 -1.53 -8.88
N PHE A 159 15.21 -0.21 -8.82
CA PHE A 159 14.24 0.71 -9.42
C PHE A 159 14.81 1.36 -10.68
N GLU A 160 13.96 1.72 -11.62
CA GLU A 160 14.37 2.32 -12.89
C GLU A 160 14.99 3.71 -12.72
N LYS A 161 14.43 4.53 -11.82
CA LYS A 161 14.87 5.91 -11.59
C LYS A 161 15.53 6.11 -10.24
N ALA A 162 14.97 5.61 -9.17
CA ALA A 162 15.49 5.82 -7.82
C ALA A 162 16.81 5.08 -7.56
N GLY A 163 17.11 4.02 -8.31
CA GLY A 163 18.34 3.23 -8.14
C GLY A 163 18.12 1.94 -7.34
N MET A 164 19.01 1.62 -6.41
CA MET A 164 19.01 0.35 -5.68
C MET A 164 18.97 0.57 -4.18
N ILE A 165 18.32 -0.35 -3.47
CA ILE A 165 18.33 -0.39 -2.00
C ILE A 165 18.44 -1.84 -1.52
N ASP A 166 19.27 -2.06 -0.52
CA ASP A 166 19.40 -3.33 0.19
C ASP A 166 18.51 -3.31 1.44
N LEU A 167 17.79 -4.39 1.66
CA LEU A 167 16.92 -4.58 2.81
C LEU A 167 17.07 -5.98 3.37
N ASP A 168 17.03 -6.10 4.69
CA ASP A 168 16.98 -7.37 5.40
C ASP A 168 15.54 -7.69 5.77
N LEU A 169 14.90 -8.58 5.03
CA LEU A 169 13.51 -8.98 5.27
C LEU A 169 13.43 -10.02 6.39
N PRO A 170 12.72 -9.75 7.49
CA PRO A 170 12.52 -10.74 8.54
C PRO A 170 11.69 -11.92 8.05
N VAL A 171 12.02 -13.11 8.56
CA VAL A 171 11.27 -14.34 8.30
C VAL A 171 10.18 -14.50 9.33
N VAL A 172 8.93 -14.35 8.93
CA VAL A 172 7.74 -14.57 9.76
C VAL A 172 7.23 -16.03 9.65
N SER A 173 6.21 -16.39 10.43
CA SER A 173 5.67 -17.75 10.36
C SER A 173 5.13 -18.08 8.95
N ALA A 174 5.08 -19.36 8.57
CA ALA A 174 4.53 -19.81 7.30
C ALA A 174 3.04 -19.44 7.12
N LYS A 175 2.30 -19.26 8.22
CA LYS A 175 0.89 -18.86 8.24
C LYS A 175 0.69 -17.32 8.17
N GLY A 176 1.79 -16.53 8.23
CA GLY A 176 1.71 -15.08 8.16
C GLY A 176 1.17 -14.47 9.46
N ASN A 177 1.78 -14.77 10.56
CA ASN A 177 1.74 -14.04 11.84
C ASN A 177 2.51 -14.83 12.89
#